data_5691eca31aeed6f81cb3d9ffae4da60d
#
_entry.id   5691eca31aeed6f81cb3d9ffae4da60d
#
_cell.length_a   1.000
_cell.length_b   1.000
_cell.length_c   1.000
_cell.angle_alpha   90.00
_cell.angle_beta   90.00
_cell.angle_gamma   90.00
#
_symmetry.space_group_name_H-M   'P 1'
#
loop_
_entity.id
_entity.type
_entity.pdbx_description
1 polymer ?
#
loop_
_entity_poly.entity_id
_entity_poly.type
_entity_poly.pdbx_seq_one_letter_code
_entity_poly.pdbx_strand_id
1 'polypeptide(L)'
;MRHPLGFYLFGVTASAAVVGVFSHVRTTSALYLGLGASKRLHGALLRRVLHAPVSFFDTTPVGRIIQRFSKDTDQVDQNLISQVAMVINGGLGLLAAGCAMIVATPIFTVVLAPLSIIYVRVMNYFRQVAIELKRVESLTKSPIYAHFTETLGGLSAIRAFGHVNLFARTNERLVDSNLASHFALKVVDRWLSVRLEMLGNFVVLMATLLSVLAASNGKLVAGLAGLSITNALR
;
A
#
# COMPACT_ATOMS: atom_id res chain seq x y z
N MET A 1 14.60 7.61 45.21
CA MET A 1 13.30 7.11 45.68
C MET A 1 12.76 6.16 44.64
N ARG A 2 12.60 4.87 44.99
CA ARG A 2 11.99 3.89 44.06
C ARG A 2 10.47 3.91 44.31
N HIS A 3 9.72 4.37 43.34
CA HIS A 3 8.24 4.31 43.43
C HIS A 3 7.78 2.86 43.57
N PRO A 4 6.68 2.58 44.31
CA PRO A 4 6.17 1.22 44.49
C PRO A 4 5.78 0.62 43.15
N LEU A 5 5.95 -0.69 42.99
CA LEU A 5 5.65 -1.45 41.76
C LEU A 5 4.26 -1.12 41.16
N GLY A 6 3.28 -0.90 42.06
CA GLY A 6 1.92 -0.50 41.68
C GLY A 6 1.82 0.80 40.89
N PHE A 7 2.72 1.78 41.13
CA PHE A 7 2.76 3.03 40.35
C PHE A 7 3.15 2.77 38.89
N TYR A 8 4.14 1.93 38.67
CA TYR A 8 4.57 1.58 37.30
C TYR A 8 3.52 0.75 36.56
N LEU A 9 2.89 -0.22 37.26
CA LEU A 9 1.81 -1.03 36.69
C LEU A 9 0.61 -0.16 36.34
N PHE A 10 0.21 0.75 37.20
CA PHE A 10 -0.86 1.70 36.91
C PHE A 10 -0.54 2.59 35.71
N GLY A 11 0.69 3.12 35.62
CA GLY A 11 1.12 3.94 34.49
C GLY A 11 1.06 3.18 33.15
N VAL A 12 1.51 1.93 33.13
CA VAL A 12 1.47 1.07 31.93
C VAL A 12 0.05 0.72 31.52
N THR A 13 -0.80 0.32 32.48
CA THR A 13 -2.22 0.00 32.20
C THR A 13 -3.00 1.22 31.74
N ALA A 14 -2.80 2.39 32.38
CA ALA A 14 -3.43 3.64 31.99
C ALA A 14 -3.00 4.07 30.58
N SER A 15 -1.71 4.00 30.26
CA SER A 15 -1.22 4.33 28.91
C SER A 15 -1.77 3.39 27.85
N ALA A 16 -1.85 2.09 28.13
CA ALA A 16 -2.43 1.10 27.22
C ALA A 16 -3.93 1.37 26.97
N ALA A 17 -4.68 1.72 28.02
CA ALA A 17 -6.10 2.08 27.89
C ALA A 17 -6.29 3.36 27.04
N VAL A 18 -5.47 4.38 27.25
CA VAL A 18 -5.49 5.62 26.46
C VAL A 18 -5.20 5.33 24.99
N VAL A 19 -4.16 4.56 24.69
CA VAL A 19 -3.82 4.15 23.32
C VAL A 19 -4.96 3.36 22.68
N GLY A 20 -5.59 2.45 23.42
CA GLY A 20 -6.75 1.67 22.96
C GLY A 20 -7.93 2.57 22.56
N VAL A 21 -8.29 3.53 23.43
CA VAL A 21 -9.37 4.51 23.16
C VAL A 21 -9.04 5.36 21.94
N PHE A 22 -7.83 5.92 21.84
CA PHE A 22 -7.42 6.71 20.69
C PHE A 22 -7.42 5.91 19.39
N SER A 23 -6.97 4.66 19.43
CA SER A 23 -7.00 3.75 18.26
C SER A 23 -8.44 3.48 17.81
N HIS A 24 -9.36 3.25 18.74
CA HIS A 24 -10.78 3.03 18.45
C HIS A 24 -11.41 4.29 17.83
N VAL A 25 -11.24 5.45 18.47
CA VAL A 25 -11.75 6.73 17.96
C VAL A 25 -11.22 7.02 16.56
N ARG A 26 -9.91 6.81 16.32
CA ARG A 26 -9.29 6.99 15.02
C ARG A 26 -9.93 6.10 13.94
N THR A 27 -10.07 4.80 14.23
CA THR A 27 -10.63 3.84 13.26
C THR A 27 -12.09 4.18 12.94
N THR A 28 -12.87 4.47 13.97
CA THR A 28 -14.28 4.84 13.82
C THR A 28 -14.45 6.15 13.04
N SER A 29 -13.63 7.16 13.35
CA SER A 29 -13.64 8.43 12.61
C SER A 29 -13.27 8.27 11.15
N ALA A 30 -12.28 7.43 10.82
CA ALA A 30 -11.88 7.13 9.45
C ALA A 30 -13.04 6.48 8.67
N LEU A 31 -13.78 5.55 9.28
CA LEU A 31 -14.95 4.92 8.67
C LEU A 31 -16.08 5.93 8.41
N TYR A 32 -16.41 6.78 9.38
CA TYR A 32 -17.43 7.81 9.20
C TYR A 32 -17.07 8.83 8.12
N LEU A 33 -15.82 9.28 8.08
CA LEU A 33 -15.33 10.18 7.04
C LEU A 33 -15.39 9.52 5.67
N GLY A 34 -15.01 8.26 5.59
CA GLY A 34 -15.09 7.45 4.38
C GLY A 34 -16.51 7.31 3.85
N LEU A 35 -17.44 6.90 4.69
CA LEU A 35 -18.87 6.80 4.34
C LEU A 35 -19.44 8.17 3.90
N GLY A 36 -19.06 9.25 4.57
CA GLY A 36 -19.47 10.60 4.20
C GLY A 36 -18.94 11.02 2.81
N ALA A 37 -17.68 10.69 2.50
CA ALA A 37 -17.06 10.97 1.21
C ALA A 37 -17.72 10.13 0.10
N SER A 38 -17.94 8.84 0.31
CA SER A 38 -18.62 7.94 -0.60
C SER A 38 -20.04 8.43 -0.95
N LYS A 39 -20.84 8.76 0.06
CA LYS A 39 -22.19 9.28 -0.13
C LYS A 39 -22.21 10.57 -0.97
N ARG A 40 -21.25 11.47 -0.72
CA ARG A 40 -21.12 12.72 -1.50
C ARG A 40 -20.71 12.42 -2.95
N LEU A 41 -19.75 11.52 -3.16
CA LEU A 41 -19.29 11.14 -4.48
C LEU A 41 -20.40 10.47 -5.29
N HIS A 42 -21.11 9.50 -4.70
CA HIS A 42 -22.24 8.81 -5.33
C HIS A 42 -23.35 9.81 -5.71
N GLY A 43 -23.72 10.72 -4.81
CA GLY A 43 -24.69 11.76 -5.09
C GLY A 43 -24.26 12.73 -6.19
N ALA A 44 -22.97 13.10 -6.23
CA ALA A 44 -22.42 13.95 -7.28
C ALA A 44 -22.41 13.24 -8.64
N LEU A 45 -22.03 11.95 -8.67
CA LEU A 45 -22.04 11.12 -9.86
C LEU A 45 -23.47 10.98 -10.41
N LEU A 46 -24.44 10.63 -9.55
CA LEU A 46 -25.84 10.50 -9.91
C LEU A 46 -26.39 11.81 -10.50
N ARG A 47 -26.14 12.92 -9.82
CA ARG A 47 -26.58 14.24 -10.30
C ARG A 47 -25.98 14.58 -11.66
N ARG A 48 -24.69 14.30 -11.88
CA ARG A 48 -24.04 14.53 -13.18
C ARG A 48 -24.64 13.68 -14.29
N VAL A 49 -24.89 12.40 -14.03
CA VAL A 49 -25.49 11.50 -15.03
C VAL A 49 -26.91 11.92 -15.35
N LEU A 50 -27.74 12.27 -14.35
CA LEU A 50 -29.12 12.72 -14.59
C LEU A 50 -29.23 14.05 -15.37
N HIS A 51 -28.19 14.90 -15.31
CA HIS A 51 -28.14 16.16 -16.05
C HIS A 51 -27.29 16.06 -17.33
N ALA A 52 -26.84 14.87 -17.71
CA ALA A 52 -26.09 14.67 -18.93
C ALA A 52 -26.97 14.87 -20.18
N PRO A 53 -26.45 15.43 -21.27
CA PRO A 53 -27.19 15.58 -22.52
C PRO A 53 -27.51 14.20 -23.13
N VAL A 54 -28.58 14.13 -23.93
CA VAL A 54 -29.02 12.87 -24.57
C VAL A 54 -27.91 12.23 -25.39
N SER A 55 -27.10 13.05 -26.08
CA SER A 55 -25.95 12.60 -26.85
C SER A 55 -24.94 11.77 -26.03
N PHE A 56 -24.83 11.98 -24.72
CA PHE A 56 -24.01 11.15 -23.84
C PHE A 56 -24.55 9.71 -23.76
N PHE A 57 -25.87 9.55 -23.68
CA PHE A 57 -26.49 8.23 -23.58
C PHE A 57 -26.48 7.51 -24.93
N ASP A 58 -26.53 8.22 -26.04
CA ASP A 58 -26.44 7.66 -27.39
C ASP A 58 -25.03 7.10 -27.67
N THR A 59 -23.98 7.73 -27.09
CA THR A 59 -22.59 7.35 -27.30
C THR A 59 -22.03 6.41 -26.22
N THR A 60 -22.68 6.33 -25.05
CA THR A 60 -22.18 5.58 -23.90
C THR A 60 -23.10 4.42 -23.56
N PRO A 61 -22.66 3.15 -23.72
CA PRO A 61 -23.44 1.99 -23.34
C PRO A 61 -23.86 2.03 -21.87
N VAL A 62 -25.12 1.73 -21.57
CA VAL A 62 -25.68 1.72 -20.21
C VAL A 62 -24.86 0.85 -19.24
N GLY A 63 -24.31 -0.27 -19.72
CA GLY A 63 -23.44 -1.14 -18.93
C GLY A 63 -22.18 -0.43 -18.41
N ARG A 64 -21.63 0.51 -19.16
CA ARG A 64 -20.48 1.32 -18.71
C ARG A 64 -20.89 2.26 -17.58
N ILE A 65 -22.06 2.86 -17.66
CA ILE A 65 -22.60 3.73 -16.60
C ILE A 65 -22.82 2.91 -15.32
N ILE A 66 -23.47 1.75 -15.43
CA ILE A 66 -23.72 0.85 -14.29
C ILE A 66 -22.39 0.40 -13.66
N GLN A 67 -21.37 0.09 -14.48
CA GLN A 67 -20.05 -0.29 -13.98
C GLN A 67 -19.40 0.83 -13.14
N ARG A 68 -19.61 2.10 -13.50
CA ARG A 68 -19.12 3.25 -12.71
C ARG A 68 -19.81 3.34 -11.35
N PHE A 69 -21.12 3.10 -11.31
CA PHE A 69 -21.89 3.14 -10.07
C PHE A 69 -21.63 1.94 -9.15
N SER A 70 -21.29 0.78 -9.70
CA SER A 70 -21.02 -0.42 -8.90
C SER A 70 -19.52 -0.56 -8.62
N LYS A 71 -18.74 -0.96 -9.61
CA LYS A 71 -17.35 -1.37 -9.42
C LYS A 71 -16.42 -0.21 -9.05
N ASP A 72 -16.54 0.93 -9.74
CA ASP A 72 -15.63 2.05 -9.49
C ASP A 72 -15.96 2.73 -8.15
N THR A 73 -17.24 2.81 -7.79
CA THR A 73 -17.67 3.33 -6.48
C THR A 73 -17.21 2.40 -5.35
N ASP A 74 -17.37 1.08 -5.50
CA ASP A 74 -16.88 0.08 -4.53
C ASP A 74 -15.35 0.16 -4.33
N GLN A 75 -14.58 0.38 -5.40
CA GLN A 75 -13.13 0.60 -5.30
C GLN A 75 -12.79 1.85 -4.47
N VAL A 76 -13.56 2.92 -4.61
CA VAL A 76 -13.37 4.13 -3.80
C VAL A 76 -13.75 3.88 -2.35
N ASP A 77 -14.88 3.19 -2.12
CA ASP A 77 -15.43 2.98 -0.79
C ASP A 77 -14.57 2.05 0.07
N GLN A 78 -14.09 0.95 -0.52
CA GLN A 78 -13.36 -0.07 0.24
C GLN A 78 -11.83 0.11 0.18
N ASN A 79 -11.29 0.34 -1.03
CA ASN A 79 -9.85 0.33 -1.21
C ASN A 79 -9.21 1.70 -0.98
N LEU A 80 -9.79 2.79 -1.51
CA LEU A 80 -9.16 4.10 -1.41
C LEU A 80 -9.07 4.57 0.05
N ILE A 81 -10.15 4.42 0.83
CA ILE A 81 -10.20 4.85 2.22
C ILE A 81 -9.19 4.08 3.08
N SER A 82 -9.14 2.75 2.91
CA SER A 82 -8.19 1.90 3.63
C SER A 82 -6.74 2.21 3.25
N GLN A 83 -6.44 2.46 1.98
CA GLN A 83 -5.10 2.82 1.52
C GLN A 83 -4.66 4.19 2.05
N VAL A 84 -5.54 5.19 2.03
CA VAL A 84 -5.25 6.51 2.60
C VAL A 84 -4.99 6.41 4.11
N ALA A 85 -5.82 5.66 4.83
CA ALA A 85 -5.61 5.43 6.26
C ALA A 85 -4.27 4.71 6.54
N MET A 86 -3.91 3.73 5.71
CA MET A 86 -2.63 3.02 5.81
C MET A 86 -1.43 3.96 5.61
N VAL A 87 -1.47 4.83 4.58
CA VAL A 87 -0.41 5.80 4.31
C VAL A 87 -0.25 6.81 5.45
N ILE A 88 -1.36 7.36 5.95
CA ILE A 88 -1.33 8.30 7.08
C ILE A 88 -0.77 7.63 8.34
N ASN A 89 -1.25 6.42 8.67
CA ASN A 89 -0.79 5.69 9.86
C ASN A 89 0.69 5.30 9.74
N GLY A 90 1.12 4.80 8.60
CA GLY A 90 2.53 4.47 8.35
C GLY A 90 3.42 5.70 8.40
N GLY A 91 3.00 6.81 7.79
CA GLY A 91 3.74 8.08 7.82
C GLY A 91 3.89 8.65 9.24
N LEU A 92 2.80 8.70 10.01
CA LEU A 92 2.83 9.14 11.40
C LEU A 92 3.67 8.20 12.28
N GLY A 93 3.60 6.89 12.05
CA GLY A 93 4.42 5.90 12.75
C GLY A 93 5.93 6.10 12.50
N LEU A 94 6.31 6.32 11.24
CA LEU A 94 7.70 6.62 10.86
C LEU A 94 8.21 7.93 11.50
N LEU A 95 7.39 8.97 11.48
CA LEU A 95 7.75 10.24 12.13
C LEU A 95 7.91 10.08 13.63
N ALA A 96 6.98 9.39 14.30
CA ALA A 96 7.06 9.15 15.73
C ALA A 96 8.29 8.31 16.11
N ALA A 97 8.58 7.23 15.36
CA ALA A 97 9.77 6.41 15.59
C ALA A 97 11.07 7.20 15.35
N GLY A 98 11.14 7.98 14.27
CA GLY A 98 12.29 8.84 13.97
C GLY A 98 12.52 9.89 15.05
N CYS A 99 11.47 10.59 15.50
CA CYS A 99 11.57 11.55 16.60
C CYS A 99 12.03 10.89 17.91
N ALA A 100 11.48 9.72 18.25
CA ALA A 100 11.89 8.99 19.46
C ALA A 100 13.37 8.58 19.41
N MET A 101 13.86 8.13 18.26
CA MET A 101 15.28 7.77 18.06
C MET A 101 16.20 8.98 18.16
N ILE A 102 15.81 10.13 17.56
CA ILE A 102 16.60 11.38 17.63
C ILE A 102 16.68 11.91 19.07
N VAL A 103 15.57 11.86 19.81
CA VAL A 103 15.55 12.26 21.23
C VAL A 103 16.42 11.34 22.10
N ALA A 104 16.34 10.02 21.84
CA ALA A 104 17.12 9.05 22.60
C ALA A 104 18.64 9.10 22.25
N THR A 105 18.97 9.23 20.97
CA THR A 105 20.36 9.24 20.48
C THR A 105 20.51 10.28 19.36
N PRO A 106 20.83 11.57 19.70
CA PRO A 106 20.90 12.64 18.69
C PRO A 106 21.89 12.37 17.54
N ILE A 107 22.96 11.63 17.83
CA ILE A 107 23.97 11.24 16.83
C ILE A 107 23.38 10.35 15.71
N PHE A 108 22.24 9.72 15.98
CA PHE A 108 21.51 8.91 14.99
C PHE A 108 21.04 9.73 13.76
N THR A 109 20.82 11.03 13.93
CA THR A 109 20.45 11.94 12.84
C THR A 109 21.48 11.92 11.70
N VAL A 110 22.76 11.77 12.02
CA VAL A 110 23.85 11.69 11.03
C VAL A 110 23.73 10.44 10.16
N VAL A 111 23.22 9.35 10.72
CA VAL A 111 22.99 8.09 9.99
C VAL A 111 21.67 8.15 9.19
N LEU A 112 20.66 8.79 9.74
CA LEU A 112 19.33 8.87 9.13
C LEU A 112 19.34 9.68 7.82
N ALA A 113 20.13 10.75 7.74
CA ALA A 113 20.20 11.60 6.55
C ALA A 113 20.67 10.86 5.28
N PRO A 114 21.82 10.19 5.24
CA PRO A 114 22.23 9.43 4.06
C PRO A 114 21.30 8.25 3.73
N LEU A 115 20.76 7.59 4.76
CA LEU A 115 19.77 6.51 4.55
C LEU A 115 18.50 7.01 3.85
N SER A 116 18.00 8.16 4.26
CA SER A 116 16.81 8.78 3.63
C SER A 116 17.08 9.09 2.16
N ILE A 117 18.27 9.55 1.81
CA ILE A 117 18.66 9.81 0.41
C ILE A 117 18.68 8.51 -0.39
N ILE A 118 19.27 7.44 0.16
CA ILE A 118 19.30 6.12 -0.49
C ILE A 118 17.89 5.59 -0.68
N TYR A 119 17.03 5.67 0.35
CA TYR A 119 15.64 5.26 0.29
C TYR A 119 14.88 5.97 -0.84
N VAL A 120 14.98 7.30 -0.92
CA VAL A 120 14.30 8.09 -1.96
C VAL A 120 14.80 7.71 -3.35
N ARG A 121 16.11 7.47 -3.54
CA ARG A 121 16.67 7.03 -4.83
C ARG A 121 16.16 5.64 -5.23
N VAL A 122 16.16 4.68 -4.32
CA VAL A 122 15.65 3.32 -4.56
C VAL A 122 14.16 3.36 -4.91
N MET A 123 13.38 4.16 -4.18
CA MET A 123 11.95 4.31 -4.41
C MET A 123 11.65 4.96 -5.76
N ASN A 124 12.36 6.01 -6.14
CA ASN A 124 12.18 6.67 -7.42
C ASN A 124 12.53 5.74 -8.60
N TYR A 125 13.60 4.97 -8.48
CA TYR A 125 13.97 3.97 -9.49
C TYR A 125 12.89 2.89 -9.62
N PHE A 126 12.46 2.31 -8.51
CA PHE A 126 11.37 1.33 -8.48
C PHE A 126 10.11 1.87 -9.13
N ARG A 127 9.70 3.09 -8.77
CA ARG A 127 8.46 3.71 -9.27
C ARG A 127 8.46 3.83 -10.79
N GLN A 128 9.56 4.24 -11.40
CA GLN A 128 9.68 4.36 -12.86
C GLN A 128 9.52 3.00 -13.54
N VAL A 129 10.23 1.98 -13.06
CA VAL A 129 10.18 0.63 -13.61
C VAL A 129 8.81 -0.01 -13.42
N ALA A 130 8.22 0.13 -12.21
CA ALA A 130 6.92 -0.45 -11.88
C ALA A 130 5.78 0.15 -12.72
N ILE A 131 5.81 1.46 -13.02
CA ILE A 131 4.81 2.11 -13.87
C ILE A 131 4.87 1.53 -15.29
N GLU A 132 6.06 1.41 -15.88
CA GLU A 132 6.21 0.86 -17.24
C GLU A 132 5.79 -0.62 -17.31
N LEU A 133 6.22 -1.44 -16.35
CA LEU A 133 5.82 -2.83 -16.30
C LEU A 133 4.30 -2.99 -16.11
N LYS A 134 3.69 -2.13 -15.30
CA LYS A 134 2.24 -2.13 -15.10
C LYS A 134 1.49 -1.74 -16.37
N ARG A 135 2.05 -0.80 -17.15
CA ARG A 135 1.51 -0.43 -18.45
C ARG A 135 1.58 -1.60 -19.44
N VAL A 136 2.73 -2.29 -19.52
CA VAL A 136 2.92 -3.46 -20.39
C VAL A 136 1.97 -4.60 -19.98
N GLU A 137 1.86 -4.90 -18.67
CA GLU A 137 0.91 -5.91 -18.16
C GLU A 137 -0.54 -5.58 -18.56
N SER A 138 -0.93 -4.32 -18.47
CA SER A 138 -2.29 -3.89 -18.86
C SER A 138 -2.53 -4.03 -20.37
N LEU A 139 -1.53 -3.70 -21.20
CA LEU A 139 -1.62 -3.83 -22.64
C LEU A 139 -1.69 -5.30 -23.09
N THR A 140 -0.89 -6.18 -22.50
CA THR A 140 -0.89 -7.62 -22.82
C THR A 140 -2.11 -8.36 -22.30
N LYS A 141 -2.83 -7.78 -21.33
CA LYS A 141 -4.07 -8.34 -20.78
C LYS A 141 -5.27 -8.16 -21.71
N SER A 142 -5.34 -7.04 -22.43
CA SER A 142 -6.47 -6.72 -23.32
C SER A 142 -6.71 -7.76 -24.43
N PRO A 143 -5.69 -8.26 -25.15
CA PRO A 143 -5.86 -9.29 -26.16
C PRO A 143 -6.45 -10.60 -25.64
N ILE A 144 -6.18 -10.98 -24.39
CA ILE A 144 -6.76 -12.20 -23.78
C ILE A 144 -8.27 -12.09 -23.72
N TYR A 145 -8.79 -10.95 -23.26
CA TYR A 145 -10.24 -10.73 -23.19
C TYR A 145 -10.89 -10.61 -24.57
N ALA A 146 -10.23 -9.97 -25.53
CA ALA A 146 -10.70 -9.89 -26.90
C ALA A 146 -10.84 -11.29 -27.51
N HIS A 147 -9.78 -12.10 -27.45
CA HIS A 147 -9.76 -13.48 -27.94
C HIS A 147 -10.81 -14.35 -27.23
N PHE A 148 -11.00 -14.18 -25.93
CA PHE A 148 -12.04 -14.89 -25.18
C PHE A 148 -13.45 -14.53 -25.68
N THR A 149 -13.73 -13.25 -25.90
CA THR A 149 -15.02 -12.78 -26.43
C THR A 149 -15.27 -13.31 -27.84
N GLU A 150 -14.27 -13.27 -28.71
CA GLU A 150 -14.34 -13.82 -30.06
C GLU A 150 -14.58 -15.33 -30.05
N THR A 151 -13.88 -16.05 -29.17
CA THR A 151 -14.03 -17.51 -29.01
C THR A 151 -15.44 -17.88 -28.58
N LEU A 152 -16.02 -17.14 -27.61
CA LEU A 152 -17.39 -17.38 -27.16
C LEU A 152 -18.40 -17.03 -28.25
N GLY A 153 -18.22 -15.94 -28.98
CA GLY A 153 -19.09 -15.53 -30.08
C GLY A 153 -19.06 -16.49 -31.26
N GLY A 154 -17.89 -17.11 -31.54
CA GLY A 154 -17.69 -18.06 -32.64
C GLY A 154 -17.74 -19.53 -32.25
N LEU A 155 -18.17 -19.89 -31.03
CA LEU A 155 -18.02 -21.23 -30.46
C LEU A 155 -18.64 -22.34 -31.33
N SER A 156 -19.80 -22.11 -31.95
CA SER A 156 -20.46 -23.05 -32.84
C SER A 156 -19.63 -23.34 -34.11
N ALA A 157 -19.06 -22.29 -34.72
CA ALA A 157 -18.22 -22.40 -35.88
C ALA A 157 -16.87 -23.11 -35.56
N ILE A 158 -16.26 -22.73 -34.44
CA ILE A 158 -15.00 -23.33 -33.96
C ILE A 158 -15.16 -24.84 -33.76
N ARG A 159 -16.28 -25.27 -33.19
CA ARG A 159 -16.60 -26.69 -33.01
C ARG A 159 -16.92 -27.39 -34.32
N ALA A 160 -17.69 -26.77 -35.18
CA ALA A 160 -18.06 -27.34 -36.47
C ALA A 160 -16.84 -27.59 -37.39
N PHE A 161 -15.87 -26.65 -37.37
CA PHE A 161 -14.63 -26.78 -38.15
C PHE A 161 -13.51 -27.52 -37.41
N GLY A 162 -13.73 -27.98 -36.19
CA GLY A 162 -12.73 -28.74 -35.42
C GLY A 162 -11.51 -27.93 -34.96
N HIS A 163 -11.62 -26.58 -34.90
CA HIS A 163 -10.49 -25.69 -34.59
C HIS A 163 -10.27 -25.42 -33.12
N VAL A 164 -10.85 -26.22 -32.22
CA VAL A 164 -10.77 -26.03 -30.75
C VAL A 164 -9.30 -25.96 -30.30
N ASN A 165 -8.44 -26.85 -30.78
CA ASN A 165 -7.02 -26.86 -30.39
C ASN A 165 -6.24 -25.62 -30.87
N LEU A 166 -6.62 -25.05 -32.01
CA LEU A 166 -6.00 -23.85 -32.56
C LEU A 166 -6.29 -22.65 -31.65
N PHE A 167 -7.57 -22.47 -31.28
CA PHE A 167 -8.00 -21.39 -30.38
C PHE A 167 -7.41 -21.56 -28.99
N ALA A 168 -7.34 -22.78 -28.45
CA ALA A 168 -6.69 -23.04 -27.17
C ALA A 168 -5.21 -22.64 -27.19
N ARG A 169 -4.43 -23.05 -28.18
CA ARG A 169 -3.01 -22.68 -28.31
C ARG A 169 -2.81 -21.17 -28.50
N THR A 170 -3.71 -20.50 -29.19
CA THR A 170 -3.65 -19.03 -29.33
C THR A 170 -3.88 -18.35 -28.00
N ASN A 171 -4.87 -18.82 -27.25
CA ASN A 171 -5.12 -18.30 -25.89
C ASN A 171 -3.93 -18.55 -24.95
N GLU A 172 -3.32 -19.73 -24.98
CA GLU A 172 -2.12 -20.06 -24.19
C GLU A 172 -0.98 -19.08 -24.48
N ARG A 173 -0.69 -18.78 -25.75
CA ARG A 173 0.35 -17.79 -26.11
C ARG A 173 0.06 -16.39 -25.58
N LEU A 174 -1.19 -15.95 -25.64
CA LEU A 174 -1.60 -14.65 -25.11
C LEU A 174 -1.46 -14.60 -23.60
N VAL A 175 -1.85 -15.67 -22.91
CA VAL A 175 -1.71 -15.81 -21.46
C VAL A 175 -0.22 -15.84 -21.07
N ASP A 176 0.62 -16.59 -21.77
CA ASP A 176 2.07 -16.66 -21.51
C ASP A 176 2.73 -15.29 -21.66
N SER A 177 2.36 -14.53 -22.69
CA SER A 177 2.86 -13.16 -22.89
C SER A 177 2.48 -12.23 -21.73
N ASN A 178 1.25 -12.31 -21.25
CA ASN A 178 0.81 -11.52 -20.09
C ASN A 178 1.46 -12.00 -18.79
N LEU A 179 1.58 -13.32 -18.61
CA LEU A 179 2.21 -13.92 -17.44
C LEU A 179 3.69 -13.51 -17.32
N ALA A 180 4.43 -13.44 -18.43
CA ALA A 180 5.81 -12.94 -18.43
C ALA A 180 5.89 -11.50 -17.91
N SER A 181 4.97 -10.63 -18.34
CA SER A 181 4.89 -9.23 -17.87
C SER A 181 4.51 -9.15 -16.39
N HIS A 182 3.54 -9.96 -15.96
CA HIS A 182 3.11 -10.06 -14.56
C HIS A 182 4.24 -10.59 -13.66
N PHE A 183 4.97 -11.61 -14.13
CA PHE A 183 6.12 -12.15 -13.41
C PHE A 183 7.23 -11.11 -13.24
N ALA A 184 7.56 -10.36 -14.29
CA ALA A 184 8.54 -9.28 -14.22
C ALA A 184 8.14 -8.22 -13.16
N LEU A 185 6.85 -7.85 -13.09
CA LEU A 185 6.34 -6.95 -12.05
C LEU A 185 6.56 -7.52 -10.64
N LYS A 186 6.27 -8.81 -10.44
CA LYS A 186 6.49 -9.49 -9.15
C LYS A 186 7.96 -9.58 -8.75
N VAL A 187 8.85 -9.77 -9.72
CA VAL A 187 10.31 -9.74 -9.48
C VAL A 187 10.75 -8.36 -9.01
N VAL A 188 10.25 -7.29 -9.64
CA VAL A 188 10.58 -5.91 -9.25
C VAL A 188 10.00 -5.57 -7.87
N ASP A 189 8.79 -6.01 -7.54
CA ASP A 189 8.22 -5.88 -6.19
C ASP A 189 9.10 -6.57 -5.14
N ARG A 190 9.57 -7.80 -5.43
CA ARG A 190 10.47 -8.54 -4.53
C ARG A 190 11.84 -7.89 -4.41
N TRP A 191 12.36 -7.37 -5.52
CA TRP A 191 13.61 -6.61 -5.53
C TRP A 191 13.55 -5.40 -4.58
N LEU A 192 12.44 -4.65 -4.62
CA LEU A 192 12.23 -3.54 -3.69
C LEU A 192 12.17 -4.03 -2.24
N SER A 193 11.34 -5.06 -1.97
CA SER A 193 11.17 -5.59 -0.61
C SER A 193 12.48 -5.96 0.03
N VAL A 194 13.35 -6.69 -0.69
CA VAL A 194 14.68 -7.09 -0.18
C VAL A 194 15.56 -5.87 0.13
N ARG A 195 15.55 -4.84 -0.71
CA ARG A 195 16.35 -3.63 -0.47
C ARG A 195 15.85 -2.81 0.70
N LEU A 196 14.53 -2.69 0.84
CA LEU A 196 13.94 -2.01 2.00
C LEU A 196 14.22 -2.77 3.30
N GLU A 197 14.14 -4.10 3.27
CA GLU A 197 14.50 -4.94 4.41
C GLU A 197 15.98 -4.79 4.80
N MET A 198 16.90 -4.76 3.82
CA MET A 198 18.33 -4.51 4.09
C MET A 198 18.54 -3.12 4.70
N LEU A 199 17.87 -2.08 4.19
CA LEU A 199 17.94 -0.74 4.77
C LEU A 199 17.39 -0.72 6.20
N GLY A 200 16.25 -1.39 6.45
CA GLY A 200 15.66 -1.52 7.78
C GLY A 200 16.61 -2.21 8.76
N ASN A 201 17.18 -3.34 8.36
CA ASN A 201 18.15 -4.08 9.18
C ASN A 201 19.41 -3.24 9.48
N PHE A 202 19.85 -2.42 8.52
CA PHE A 202 20.95 -1.48 8.75
C PHE A 202 20.60 -0.38 9.76
N VAL A 203 19.36 0.15 9.71
CA VAL A 203 18.85 1.08 10.73
C VAL A 203 18.88 0.47 12.11
N VAL A 204 18.39 -0.77 12.26
CA VAL A 204 18.37 -1.51 13.54
C VAL A 204 19.80 -1.71 14.06
N LEU A 205 20.72 -2.13 13.19
CA LEU A 205 22.12 -2.34 13.54
C LEU A 205 22.76 -1.03 14.06
N MET A 206 22.59 0.07 13.32
CA MET A 206 23.16 1.36 13.71
C MET A 206 22.53 1.93 14.99
N ALA A 207 21.20 1.80 15.14
CA ALA A 207 20.50 2.21 16.36
C ALA A 207 21.02 1.43 17.58
N THR A 208 21.21 0.13 17.44
CA THR A 208 21.73 -0.74 18.50
C THR A 208 23.16 -0.38 18.86
N LEU A 209 24.05 -0.27 17.87
CA LEU A 209 25.45 0.09 18.09
C LEU A 209 25.60 1.46 18.77
N LEU A 210 24.91 2.47 18.26
CA LEU A 210 24.96 3.82 18.83
C LEU A 210 24.37 3.87 20.25
N SER A 211 23.31 3.11 20.53
CA SER A 211 22.72 3.00 21.85
C SER A 211 23.68 2.36 22.86
N VAL A 212 24.38 1.29 22.45
CA VAL A 212 25.38 0.62 23.29
C VAL A 212 26.58 1.54 23.55
N LEU A 213 27.11 2.22 22.53
CA LEU A 213 28.20 3.17 22.67
C LEU A 213 27.82 4.38 23.55
N ALA A 214 26.59 4.88 23.45
CA ALA A 214 26.11 5.96 24.29
C ALA A 214 25.93 5.51 25.75
N ALA A 215 25.46 4.29 25.96
CA ALA A 215 25.34 3.71 27.31
C ALA A 215 26.69 3.44 27.97
N SER A 216 27.69 2.94 27.23
CA SER A 216 29.07 2.70 27.75
C SER A 216 29.76 4.00 28.16
N ASN A 217 29.44 5.12 27.51
CA ASN A 217 29.96 6.45 27.85
C ASN A 217 29.17 7.18 28.96
N GLY A 218 28.21 6.49 29.61
CA GLY A 218 27.39 7.04 30.68
C GLY A 218 26.40 8.12 30.25
N LYS A 219 26.20 8.31 28.93
CA LYS A 219 25.34 9.34 28.34
C LYS A 219 23.89 8.91 28.12
N LEU A 220 23.58 7.63 28.32
CA LEU A 220 22.24 7.08 28.09
C LEU A 220 21.77 6.24 29.28
N VAL A 221 20.53 6.45 29.69
CA VAL A 221 19.85 5.58 30.67
C VAL A 221 19.42 4.29 29.93
N ALA A 222 19.61 3.13 30.56
CA ALA A 222 19.29 1.82 29.98
C ALA A 222 17.86 1.72 29.40
N GLY A 223 16.89 2.42 29.99
CA GLY A 223 15.53 2.49 29.48
C GLY A 223 15.39 3.21 28.13
N LEU A 224 16.17 4.25 27.88
CA LEU A 224 16.17 4.96 26.58
C LEU A 224 16.86 4.14 25.49
N ALA A 225 17.88 3.37 25.82
CA ALA A 225 18.50 2.42 24.91
C ALA A 225 17.51 1.33 24.45
N GLY A 226 16.75 0.77 25.38
CA GLY A 226 15.68 -0.18 25.07
C GLY A 226 14.58 0.40 24.17
N LEU A 227 14.17 1.64 24.44
CA LEU A 227 13.21 2.36 23.57
C LEU A 227 13.72 2.59 22.16
N SER A 228 15.00 2.96 21.99
CA SER A 228 15.63 3.15 20.66
C SER A 228 15.62 1.85 19.86
N ILE A 229 16.00 0.73 20.46
CA ILE A 229 16.02 -0.58 19.82
C ILE A 229 14.57 -1.02 19.46
N THR A 230 13.63 -0.87 20.37
CA THR A 230 12.23 -1.24 20.12
C THR A 230 11.60 -0.43 18.98
N ASN A 231 11.90 0.88 18.89
CA ASN A 231 11.41 1.72 17.80
C ASN A 231 12.10 1.45 16.46
N ALA A 232 13.36 0.98 16.47
CA ALA A 232 14.08 0.60 15.26
C ALA A 232 13.56 -0.73 14.66
N LEU A 233 12.98 -1.61 15.49
CA LEU A 233 12.38 -2.89 15.07
C LEU A 233 10.94 -2.80 14.55
N ARG A 234 10.30 -1.65 14.66
CA ARG A 234 8.95 -1.37 14.13
C ARG A 234 9.00 -0.86 12.70
#